data_d658f5fbdeeceefc37de19461c214d4a
#
_entry.id   d658f5fbdeeceefc37de19461c214d4a
#
_cell.length_a   1.000
_cell.length_b   1.000
_cell.length_c   1.000
_cell.angle_alpha   90.00
_cell.angle_beta   90.00
_cell.angle_gamma   90.00
#
_symmetry.space_group_name_H-M   'P 1'
#
loop_
_entity.id
_entity.type
_entity.pdbx_description
1 polymer ?
#
loop_
_entity_poly.entity_id
_entity_poly.type
_entity_poly.pdbx_seq_one_letter_code
_entity_poly.pdbx_strand_id
1 'polypeptide(L)'
;MRFVVILKQIPDDSIKDEYQDVDQLNDSDKNVIKEALDLRDRYGGTVDVIGFGPLSAEDVMKETLTYGIDDAFLISDPQFADMDVSQVAKIVAAVIKKLGPYDLVLCGRQAIDGDSAHMASMTSCALEIPLIAYSDEITEMKDGSVFAICMGDQMAYKVEAKTPAMILSIREKNKNRFPSVPDIMKTYDGTYKTKILTNEDLNLSVTKRKVTQLRKYEVKSSKQQKLVMIGGKDEEEKAAQILQLLKQKSVI
;
A
#
# COMPACT_ATOMS: atom_id res chain seq x y z
N MET A 1 7.96 15.41 13.91
CA MET A 1 7.94 13.97 13.71
C MET A 1 8.27 13.65 12.25
N ARG A 2 8.72 12.43 11.97
CA ARG A 2 8.96 12.01 10.58
C ARG A 2 8.19 10.72 10.30
N PHE A 3 7.41 10.75 9.25
CA PHE A 3 6.60 9.61 8.80
C PHE A 3 7.10 9.15 7.44
N VAL A 4 7.07 7.87 7.19
CA VAL A 4 7.34 7.33 5.85
C VAL A 4 6.26 6.34 5.45
N VAL A 5 5.78 6.45 4.21
CA VAL A 5 4.79 5.54 3.64
C VAL A 5 5.46 4.68 2.58
N ILE A 6 5.30 3.36 2.69
CA ILE A 6 5.73 2.41 1.66
C ILE A 6 4.58 2.25 0.68
N LEU A 7 4.88 2.45 -0.60
CA LEU A 7 3.90 2.44 -1.68
C LEU A 7 4.19 1.33 -2.68
N LYS A 8 3.15 0.89 -3.35
CA LYS A 8 3.23 -0.02 -4.49
C LYS A 8 2.48 0.55 -5.68
N GLN A 9 3.16 0.61 -6.82
CA GLN A 9 2.54 0.77 -8.12
C GLN A 9 1.80 -0.52 -8.50
N ILE A 10 0.61 -0.39 -9.06
CA ILE A 10 -0.18 -1.48 -9.59
C ILE A 10 -0.61 -1.16 -11.03
N PRO A 11 -0.79 -2.18 -11.90
CA PRO A 11 -1.37 -1.98 -13.22
C PRO A 11 -2.79 -1.40 -13.13
N ASP A 12 -3.13 -0.46 -14.01
CA ASP A 12 -4.50 0.03 -14.15
C ASP A 12 -5.31 -0.87 -15.10
N ASP A 13 -5.95 -1.88 -14.54
CA ASP A 13 -6.81 -2.80 -15.30
C ASP A 13 -8.09 -2.13 -15.88
N SER A 14 -8.41 -0.89 -15.49
CA SER A 14 -9.58 -0.16 -16.00
C SER A 14 -9.33 0.43 -17.39
N ILE A 15 -8.08 0.63 -17.76
CA ILE A 15 -7.65 1.15 -19.06
C ILE A 15 -7.05 0.00 -19.87
N LYS A 16 -7.91 -0.87 -20.44
CA LYS A 16 -7.51 -1.86 -21.43
C LYS A 16 -7.48 -1.24 -22.82
N ASP A 17 -6.61 -0.28 -23.05
CA ASP A 17 -6.30 0.16 -24.40
C ASP A 17 -5.05 -0.54 -24.91
N GLU A 18 -5.09 -0.98 -26.17
CA GLU A 18 -4.02 -1.74 -26.84
C GLU A 18 -2.65 -1.04 -26.89
N TYR A 19 -2.49 0.14 -26.26
CA TYR A 19 -1.33 1.01 -26.48
C TYR A 19 -0.57 1.46 -25.25
N GLN A 20 -1.06 1.29 -24.02
CA GLN A 20 -0.28 1.66 -22.81
C GLN A 20 -0.71 0.87 -21.57
N ASP A 21 0.25 0.19 -20.96
CA ASP A 21 0.15 -0.22 -19.56
C ASP A 21 0.18 1.06 -18.71
N VAL A 22 -0.97 1.55 -18.30
CA VAL A 22 -1.05 2.68 -17.37
C VAL A 22 -0.96 2.13 -15.97
N ASP A 23 0.02 2.62 -15.23
CA ASP A 23 0.22 2.26 -13.84
C ASP A 23 -0.46 3.28 -12.93
N GLN A 24 -1.00 2.83 -11.80
CA GLN A 24 -1.66 3.69 -10.83
C GLN A 24 -1.20 3.41 -9.41
N LEU A 25 -1.44 4.38 -8.53
CA LEU A 25 -1.25 4.20 -7.10
C LEU A 25 -2.34 3.27 -6.53
N ASN A 26 -1.93 2.26 -5.79
CA ASN A 26 -2.83 1.34 -5.13
C ASN A 26 -3.78 2.07 -4.16
N ASP A 27 -5.07 1.76 -4.19
CA ASP A 27 -6.07 2.49 -3.40
C ASP A 27 -5.85 2.37 -1.88
N SER A 28 -5.37 1.23 -1.40
CA SER A 28 -5.02 1.11 0.01
C SER A 28 -3.87 2.05 0.39
N ASP A 29 -2.94 2.32 -0.51
CA ASP A 29 -1.82 3.22 -0.27
C ASP A 29 -2.26 4.69 -0.27
N LYS A 30 -3.26 5.08 -1.09
CA LYS A 30 -3.89 6.41 -1.03
C LYS A 30 -4.47 6.70 0.37
N ASN A 31 -5.10 5.71 0.99
CA ASN A 31 -5.61 5.82 2.35
C ASN A 31 -4.50 6.02 3.37
N VAL A 32 -3.39 5.31 3.22
CA VAL A 32 -2.23 5.41 4.13
C VAL A 32 -1.50 6.73 3.97
N ILE A 33 -1.35 7.24 2.74
CA ILE A 33 -0.82 8.60 2.49
C ILE A 33 -1.65 9.61 3.25
N LYS A 34 -2.99 9.54 3.14
CA LYS A 34 -3.86 10.44 3.86
C LYS A 34 -3.68 10.33 5.37
N GLU A 35 -3.60 9.12 5.92
CA GLU A 35 -3.40 8.90 7.35
C GLU A 35 -2.08 9.52 7.83
N ALA A 36 -0.99 9.35 7.07
CA ALA A 36 0.30 9.96 7.37
C ALA A 36 0.25 11.49 7.32
N LEU A 37 -0.45 12.07 6.33
CA LEU A 37 -0.64 13.51 6.23
C LEU A 37 -1.53 14.07 7.36
N ASP A 38 -2.57 13.35 7.79
CA ASP A 38 -3.39 13.72 8.94
C ASP A 38 -2.58 13.70 10.24
N LEU A 39 -1.66 12.73 10.39
CA LEU A 39 -0.72 12.70 11.53
C LEU A 39 0.25 13.88 11.49
N ARG A 40 0.81 14.21 10.32
CA ARG A 40 1.65 15.40 10.15
C ARG A 40 0.89 16.68 10.51
N ASP A 41 -0.35 16.81 10.04
CA ASP A 41 -1.17 17.99 10.29
C ASP A 41 -1.51 18.11 11.80
N ARG A 42 -1.60 17.00 12.54
CA ARG A 42 -1.90 16.96 13.97
C ARG A 42 -0.67 17.16 14.86
N TYR A 43 0.46 16.55 14.51
CA TYR A 43 1.64 16.49 15.37
C TYR A 43 2.84 17.30 14.85
N GLY A 44 2.73 17.84 13.63
CA GLY A 44 3.85 18.48 12.92
C GLY A 44 4.84 17.47 12.35
N GLY A 45 5.76 17.96 11.53
CA GLY A 45 6.83 17.14 10.95
C GLY A 45 6.73 16.97 9.44
N THR A 46 7.26 15.86 8.91
CA THR A 46 7.34 15.56 7.47
C THR A 46 6.80 14.18 7.16
N VAL A 47 6.32 14.02 5.91
CA VAL A 47 5.87 12.74 5.35
C VAL A 47 6.64 12.47 4.08
N ASP A 48 7.41 11.38 4.09
CA ASP A 48 8.12 10.88 2.92
C ASP A 48 7.41 9.65 2.34
N VAL A 49 7.58 9.38 1.05
CA VAL A 49 7.09 8.14 0.43
C VAL A 49 8.24 7.37 -0.20
N ILE A 50 8.16 6.04 -0.13
CA ILE A 50 9.13 5.13 -0.73
C ILE A 50 8.38 4.14 -1.61
N GLY A 51 8.66 4.13 -2.91
CA GLY A 51 8.22 3.13 -3.87
C GLY A 51 9.35 2.18 -4.26
N PHE A 52 9.00 0.97 -4.65
CA PHE A 52 9.92 -0.01 -5.23
C PHE A 52 9.34 -0.51 -6.55
N GLY A 53 10.07 -0.34 -7.65
CA GLY A 53 9.59 -0.74 -8.96
C GLY A 53 10.48 -0.32 -10.13
N PRO A 54 9.99 -0.51 -11.36
CA PRO A 54 10.67 -0.02 -12.56
C PRO A 54 10.64 1.52 -12.62
N LEU A 55 11.43 2.10 -13.52
CA LEU A 55 11.44 3.56 -13.72
C LEU A 55 10.08 4.13 -14.14
N SER A 56 9.22 3.34 -14.78
CA SER A 56 7.84 3.74 -15.10
C SER A 56 7.01 4.13 -13.85
N ALA A 57 7.37 3.63 -12.67
CA ALA A 57 6.75 4.01 -11.40
C ALA A 57 7.01 5.48 -11.00
N GLU A 58 7.92 6.19 -11.68
CA GLU A 58 8.21 7.58 -11.35
C GLU A 58 6.98 8.48 -11.45
N ASP A 59 6.09 8.24 -12.42
CA ASP A 59 4.87 9.05 -12.58
C ASP A 59 3.89 8.84 -11.41
N VAL A 60 3.77 7.60 -10.92
CA VAL A 60 2.99 7.29 -9.72
C VAL A 60 3.59 7.97 -8.49
N MET A 61 4.92 8.00 -8.37
CA MET A 61 5.60 8.71 -7.28
C MET A 61 5.39 10.21 -7.38
N LYS A 62 5.39 10.80 -8.58
CA LYS A 62 5.06 12.23 -8.80
C LYS A 62 3.63 12.54 -8.38
N GLU A 63 2.67 11.65 -8.66
CA GLU A 63 1.30 11.84 -8.20
C GLU A 63 1.25 12.07 -6.69
N THR A 64 2.03 11.32 -5.90
CA THR A 64 2.02 11.46 -4.44
C THR A 64 2.45 12.85 -3.96
N LEU A 65 3.37 13.50 -4.65
CA LEU A 65 3.83 14.85 -4.32
C LEU A 65 2.71 15.90 -4.44
N THR A 66 1.72 15.64 -5.31
CA THR A 66 0.56 16.55 -5.46
C THR A 66 -0.35 16.58 -4.24
N TYR A 67 -0.27 15.56 -3.37
CA TYR A 67 -1.02 15.51 -2.10
C TYR A 67 -0.34 16.26 -0.96
N GLY A 68 0.85 16.82 -1.21
CA GLY A 68 1.64 17.57 -0.23
C GLY A 68 2.60 16.70 0.57
N ILE A 69 3.10 15.63 -0.02
CA ILE A 69 4.22 14.83 0.48
C ILE A 69 5.51 15.66 0.37
N ASP A 70 6.38 15.53 1.36
CA ASP A 70 7.61 16.32 1.44
C ASP A 70 8.68 15.76 0.49
N ASP A 71 8.93 14.46 0.50
CA ASP A 71 9.91 13.79 -0.36
C ASP A 71 9.37 12.45 -0.90
N ALA A 72 9.64 12.17 -2.19
CA ALA A 72 9.31 10.92 -2.85
C ALA A 72 10.59 10.20 -3.32
N PHE A 73 10.76 8.95 -2.90
CA PHE A 73 11.90 8.10 -3.24
C PHE A 73 11.43 6.89 -4.04
N LEU A 74 11.98 6.68 -5.22
CA LEU A 74 11.77 5.47 -6.02
C LEU A 74 13.02 4.61 -5.98
N ILE A 75 12.91 3.41 -5.44
CA ILE A 75 13.97 2.40 -5.50
C ILE A 75 13.84 1.67 -6.83
N SER A 76 14.77 1.92 -7.74
CA SER A 76 14.75 1.34 -9.07
C SER A 76 16.15 1.03 -9.57
N ASP A 77 16.43 -0.24 -9.84
CA ASP A 77 17.67 -0.72 -10.40
C ASP A 77 17.43 -2.03 -11.17
N PRO A 78 18.05 -2.24 -12.36
CA PRO A 78 17.96 -3.52 -13.07
C PRO A 78 18.42 -4.72 -12.25
N GLN A 79 19.32 -4.54 -11.28
CA GLN A 79 19.77 -5.60 -10.38
C GLN A 79 18.68 -6.07 -9.41
N PHE A 80 17.62 -5.27 -9.23
CA PHE A 80 16.49 -5.57 -8.36
C PHE A 80 15.33 -6.28 -9.09
N ALA A 81 15.47 -6.52 -10.40
CA ALA A 81 14.50 -7.31 -11.16
C ALA A 81 14.36 -8.73 -10.57
N ASP A 82 13.17 -9.27 -10.64
CA ASP A 82 12.83 -10.64 -10.16
C ASP A 82 13.08 -10.93 -8.67
N MET A 83 13.15 -9.89 -7.83
CA MET A 83 13.29 -10.08 -6.39
C MET A 83 11.98 -10.57 -5.76
N ASP A 84 12.10 -11.44 -4.76
CA ASP A 84 10.96 -11.82 -3.93
C ASP A 84 10.69 -10.76 -2.83
N VAL A 85 9.51 -10.84 -2.22
CA VAL A 85 9.07 -9.87 -1.21
C VAL A 85 10.05 -9.77 -0.02
N SER A 86 10.73 -10.84 0.34
CA SER A 86 11.72 -10.84 1.43
C SER A 86 12.95 -10.00 1.09
N GLN A 87 13.37 -10.05 -0.17
CA GLN A 87 14.50 -9.24 -0.65
C GLN A 87 14.09 -7.78 -0.77
N VAL A 88 12.93 -7.51 -1.35
CA VAL A 88 12.37 -6.15 -1.46
C VAL A 88 12.23 -5.51 -0.09
N ALA A 89 11.68 -6.22 0.90
CA ALA A 89 11.54 -5.71 2.27
C ALA A 89 12.88 -5.32 2.90
N LYS A 90 13.96 -6.09 2.65
CA LYS A 90 15.31 -5.77 3.13
C LYS A 90 15.89 -4.53 2.46
N ILE A 91 15.65 -4.37 1.15
CA ILE A 91 16.09 -3.19 0.41
C ILE A 91 15.35 -1.95 0.93
N VAL A 92 14.03 -2.01 1.06
CA VAL A 92 13.21 -0.93 1.61
C VAL A 92 13.66 -0.58 3.03
N ALA A 93 13.93 -1.58 3.88
CA ALA A 93 14.45 -1.34 5.22
C ALA A 93 15.84 -0.67 5.22
N ALA A 94 16.73 -1.05 4.29
CA ALA A 94 18.03 -0.41 4.12
C ALA A 94 17.89 1.06 3.70
N VAL A 95 16.95 1.37 2.81
CA VAL A 95 16.63 2.75 2.40
C VAL A 95 16.11 3.55 3.60
N ILE A 96 15.15 3.00 4.35
CA ILE A 96 14.61 3.67 5.55
C ILE A 96 15.74 3.98 6.55
N LYS A 97 16.64 3.02 6.81
CA LYS A 97 17.82 3.23 7.68
C LYS A 97 18.76 4.32 7.15
N LYS A 98 18.98 4.38 5.83
CA LYS A 98 19.86 5.37 5.19
C LYS A 98 19.26 6.78 5.22
N LEU A 99 17.97 6.93 4.99
CA LEU A 99 17.30 8.23 4.96
C LEU A 99 17.16 8.86 6.35
N GLY A 100 17.32 8.09 7.41
CA GLY A 100 17.38 8.61 8.77
C GLY A 100 16.23 8.11 9.65
N PRO A 101 16.19 8.55 10.91
CA PRO A 101 15.18 8.05 11.84
C PRO A 101 13.79 8.54 11.43
N TYR A 102 12.84 7.60 11.37
CA TYR A 102 11.41 7.86 11.26
C TYR A 102 10.72 7.45 12.55
N ASP A 103 9.69 8.21 12.93
CA ASP A 103 8.86 7.87 14.10
C ASP A 103 7.87 6.75 13.74
N LEU A 104 7.26 6.81 12.55
CA LEU A 104 6.39 5.76 12.03
C LEU A 104 6.73 5.41 10.59
N VAL A 105 6.68 4.12 10.30
CA VAL A 105 6.68 3.55 8.95
C VAL A 105 5.28 2.99 8.69
N LEU A 106 4.60 3.47 7.66
CA LEU A 106 3.23 3.07 7.36
C LEU A 106 3.17 2.35 6.01
N CYS A 107 2.29 1.36 5.88
CA CYS A 107 1.94 0.78 4.60
C CYS A 107 0.49 0.32 4.56
N GLY A 108 -0.08 0.21 3.37
CA GLY A 108 -1.36 -0.43 3.12
C GLY A 108 -1.30 -1.95 3.31
N ARG A 109 -2.46 -2.56 3.54
CA ARG A 109 -2.55 -4.00 3.81
C ARG A 109 -2.16 -4.83 2.60
N GLN A 110 -2.69 -4.53 1.45
CA GLN A 110 -2.63 -5.40 0.29
C GLN A 110 -2.56 -4.58 -1.00
N ALA A 111 -1.86 -5.13 -1.99
CA ALA A 111 -1.92 -4.65 -3.36
C ALA A 111 -2.83 -5.58 -4.19
N ILE A 112 -3.64 -5.01 -5.07
CA ILE A 112 -4.62 -5.74 -5.88
C ILE A 112 -3.97 -6.84 -6.74
N ASP A 113 -2.75 -6.61 -7.19
CA ASP A 113 -2.01 -7.50 -8.10
C ASP A 113 -1.38 -8.74 -7.44
N GLY A 114 -1.23 -8.79 -6.13
CA GLY A 114 -0.52 -9.89 -5.49
C GLY A 114 -1.09 -10.36 -4.16
N ASP A 115 -1.86 -9.53 -3.49
CA ASP A 115 -2.62 -9.79 -2.26
C ASP A 115 -1.86 -10.57 -1.16
N SER A 116 -0.53 -10.38 -1.06
CA SER A 116 0.31 -11.20 -0.19
C SER A 116 0.38 -10.70 1.26
N ALA A 117 0.12 -9.42 1.51
CA ALA A 117 0.16 -8.77 2.82
C ALA A 117 1.47 -8.95 3.64
N HIS A 118 2.59 -9.29 2.99
CA HIS A 118 3.84 -9.61 3.68
C HIS A 118 4.78 -8.41 3.88
N MET A 119 4.60 -7.32 3.14
CA MET A 119 5.57 -6.20 3.10
C MET A 119 5.78 -5.60 4.49
N ALA A 120 4.71 -5.31 5.24
CA ALA A 120 4.82 -4.71 6.57
C ALA A 120 5.59 -5.61 7.55
N SER A 121 5.21 -6.89 7.64
CA SER A 121 5.82 -7.82 8.59
C SER A 121 7.30 -8.09 8.28
N MET A 122 7.64 -8.24 7.01
CA MET A 122 9.03 -8.47 6.60
C MET A 122 9.89 -7.21 6.76
N THR A 123 9.33 -6.02 6.47
CA THR A 123 10.05 -4.76 6.64
C THR A 123 10.26 -4.42 8.11
N SER A 124 9.24 -4.60 8.97
CA SER A 124 9.37 -4.37 10.41
C SER A 124 10.42 -5.30 11.04
N CYS A 125 10.45 -6.56 10.62
CA CYS A 125 11.47 -7.52 11.04
C CYS A 125 12.88 -7.08 10.60
N ALA A 126 13.05 -6.61 9.35
CA ALA A 126 14.33 -6.13 8.84
C ALA A 126 14.79 -4.80 9.48
N LEU A 127 13.85 -4.00 9.95
CA LEU A 127 14.11 -2.77 10.71
C LEU A 127 14.32 -3.03 12.20
N GLU A 128 13.91 -4.20 12.70
CA GLU A 128 13.91 -4.56 14.14
C GLU A 128 13.01 -3.63 14.97
N ILE A 129 11.87 -3.23 14.43
CA ILE A 129 10.88 -2.36 15.08
C ILE A 129 9.56 -3.08 15.29
N PRO A 130 8.75 -2.69 16.29
CA PRO A 130 7.45 -3.30 16.53
C PRO A 130 6.49 -3.05 15.35
N LEU A 131 5.61 -4.03 15.07
CA LEU A 131 4.55 -3.94 14.09
C LEU A 131 3.19 -3.85 14.79
N ILE A 132 2.42 -2.82 14.50
CA ILE A 132 0.97 -2.78 14.75
C ILE A 132 0.27 -3.20 13.46
N ALA A 133 -0.30 -4.41 13.48
CA ALA A 133 -0.98 -4.96 12.31
C ALA A 133 -2.50 -4.69 12.36
N TYR A 134 -3.11 -4.56 11.17
CA TYR A 134 -4.55 -4.34 11.01
C TYR A 134 -5.08 -3.13 11.77
N SER A 135 -4.32 -2.02 11.73
CA SER A 135 -4.74 -0.74 12.31
C SER A 135 -5.89 -0.13 11.52
N ASP A 136 -7.04 0.07 12.18
CA ASP A 136 -8.18 0.82 11.63
C ASP A 136 -8.02 2.33 11.89
N GLU A 137 -7.37 2.70 13.00
CA GLU A 137 -7.16 4.09 13.37
C GLU A 137 -5.94 4.27 14.30
N ILE A 138 -5.07 5.22 13.97
CA ILE A 138 -4.07 5.73 14.90
C ILE A 138 -4.72 6.81 15.75
N THR A 139 -4.95 6.51 17.03
CA THR A 139 -5.70 7.38 17.93
C THR A 139 -4.84 8.49 18.55
N GLU A 140 -3.60 8.16 18.92
CA GLU A 140 -2.71 9.08 19.63
C GLU A 140 -1.23 8.73 19.40
N MET A 141 -0.38 9.76 19.40
CA MET A 141 1.07 9.63 19.55
C MET A 141 1.50 10.45 20.76
N LYS A 142 2.11 9.81 21.76
CA LYS A 142 2.48 10.47 23.01
C LYS A 142 3.61 9.72 23.71
N ASP A 143 4.52 10.46 24.34
CA ASP A 143 5.60 9.93 25.20
C ASP A 143 6.46 8.83 24.54
N GLY A 144 6.74 9.00 23.23
CA GLY A 144 7.50 8.02 22.46
C GLY A 144 6.74 6.72 22.18
N SER A 145 5.41 6.75 22.22
CA SER A 145 4.52 5.64 21.89
C SER A 145 3.48 6.07 20.86
N VAL A 146 3.02 5.11 20.09
CA VAL A 146 1.86 5.21 19.20
C VAL A 146 0.76 4.29 19.70
N PHE A 147 -0.47 4.80 19.70
CA PHE A 147 -1.67 4.08 20.11
C PHE A 147 -2.59 3.92 18.91
N ALA A 148 -3.08 2.71 18.69
CA ALA A 148 -3.96 2.40 17.57
C ALA A 148 -5.11 1.48 17.98
N ILE A 149 -6.21 1.56 17.23
CA ILE A 149 -7.29 0.58 17.26
C ILE A 149 -7.03 -0.43 16.15
N CYS A 150 -6.90 -1.69 16.52
CA CYS A 150 -6.69 -2.80 15.60
C CYS A 150 -7.94 -3.66 15.53
N MET A 151 -8.29 -4.09 14.33
CA MET A 151 -9.46 -4.95 14.10
C MET A 151 -9.05 -6.42 14.18
N GLY A 152 -9.72 -7.18 15.03
CA GLY A 152 -9.68 -8.64 15.05
C GLY A 152 -10.99 -9.23 14.54
N ASP A 153 -11.10 -10.54 14.49
CA ASP A 153 -12.25 -11.24 13.92
C ASP A 153 -13.58 -10.94 14.65
N GLN A 154 -13.54 -10.78 15.97
CA GLN A 154 -14.73 -10.58 16.79
C GLN A 154 -14.74 -9.28 17.60
N MET A 155 -13.60 -8.63 17.74
CA MET A 155 -13.48 -7.41 18.56
C MET A 155 -12.34 -6.51 18.07
N ALA A 156 -12.44 -5.24 18.45
CA ALA A 156 -11.37 -4.27 18.27
C ALA A 156 -10.48 -4.22 19.53
N TYR A 157 -9.18 -4.03 19.32
CA TYR A 157 -8.17 -3.93 20.37
C TYR A 157 -7.52 -2.56 20.35
N LYS A 158 -7.34 -1.96 21.51
CA LYS A 158 -6.43 -0.81 21.64
C LYS A 158 -5.02 -1.33 21.89
N VAL A 159 -4.09 -0.97 21.03
CA VAL A 159 -2.71 -1.42 21.04
C VAL A 159 -1.78 -0.23 21.23
N GLU A 160 -0.71 -0.42 21.99
CA GLU A 160 0.39 0.53 22.16
C GLU A 160 1.69 -0.09 21.64
N ALA A 161 2.50 0.69 20.94
CA ALA A 161 3.87 0.33 20.58
C ALA A 161 4.82 1.53 20.81
N LYS A 162 6.06 1.25 21.17
CA LYS A 162 7.12 2.26 21.22
C LYS A 162 7.54 2.63 19.81
N THR A 163 7.77 3.93 19.59
CA THR A 163 8.36 4.43 18.35
C THR A 163 9.89 4.27 18.35
N PRO A 164 10.52 4.00 17.20
CA PRO A 164 9.90 3.86 15.88
C PRO A 164 9.06 2.57 15.76
N ALA A 165 7.93 2.65 15.06
CA ALA A 165 7.03 1.52 14.86
C ALA A 165 6.55 1.43 13.40
N MET A 166 6.23 0.21 12.98
CA MET A 166 5.58 -0.07 11.70
C MET A 166 4.08 -0.19 11.89
N ILE A 167 3.31 0.43 11.01
CA ILE A 167 1.84 0.38 10.99
C ILE A 167 1.38 -0.28 9.69
N LEU A 168 0.64 -1.37 9.79
CA LEU A 168 -0.13 -1.94 8.69
C LEU A 168 -1.56 -1.43 8.80
N SER A 169 -1.90 -0.44 7.98
CA SER A 169 -3.21 0.19 7.99
C SER A 169 -4.21 -0.57 7.12
N ILE A 170 -5.42 -0.74 7.67
CA ILE A 170 -6.58 -1.28 6.94
C ILE A 170 -7.68 -0.23 6.78
N ARG A 171 -7.39 1.02 7.11
CA ARG A 171 -8.36 2.09 7.12
C ARG A 171 -8.86 2.40 5.71
N GLU A 172 -10.10 2.03 5.43
CA GLU A 172 -10.77 2.30 4.15
C GLU A 172 -11.72 3.52 4.21
N LYS A 173 -12.00 4.02 5.42
CA LYS A 173 -13.03 5.04 5.66
C LYS A 173 -12.57 6.47 5.43
N ASN A 174 -11.44 6.69 4.82
CA ASN A 174 -10.93 8.03 4.63
C ASN A 174 -11.63 8.72 3.46
N LYS A 175 -12.19 9.90 3.72
CA LYS A 175 -12.50 10.84 2.64
C LYS A 175 -11.18 11.12 1.92
N ASN A 176 -11.11 10.89 0.63
CA ASN A 176 -9.92 11.12 -0.16
C ASN A 176 -9.39 12.55 0.10
N ARG A 177 -8.08 12.66 0.31
CA ARG A 177 -7.41 13.96 0.28
C ARG A 177 -7.21 14.32 -1.18
N PHE A 178 -7.70 15.47 -1.58
CA PHE A 178 -7.49 15.94 -2.94
C PHE A 178 -6.15 16.67 -3.06
N PRO A 179 -5.48 16.56 -4.23
CA PRO A 179 -4.30 17.35 -4.52
C PRO A 179 -4.59 18.86 -4.40
N SER A 180 -3.62 19.60 -3.88
CA SER A 180 -3.72 21.06 -3.85
C SER A 180 -3.20 21.69 -5.14
N VAL A 181 -3.83 22.76 -5.61
CA VAL A 181 -3.35 23.47 -6.82
C VAL A 181 -1.88 23.92 -6.70
N PRO A 182 -1.43 24.49 -5.56
CA PRO A 182 -0.02 24.85 -5.39
C PRO A 182 0.93 23.64 -5.48
N ASP A 183 0.56 22.48 -4.90
CA ASP A 183 1.41 21.29 -4.93
C ASP A 183 1.43 20.64 -6.31
N ILE A 184 0.30 20.64 -7.02
CA ILE A 184 0.25 20.26 -8.45
C ILE A 184 1.23 21.11 -9.24
N MET A 185 1.16 22.44 -9.10
CA MET A 185 2.06 23.34 -9.85
C MET A 185 3.52 23.05 -9.55
N LYS A 186 3.92 22.92 -8.28
CA LYS A 186 5.30 22.63 -7.89
C LYS A 186 5.79 21.26 -8.38
N THR A 187 4.90 20.28 -8.46
CA THR A 187 5.24 18.96 -8.99
C THR A 187 5.52 19.00 -10.48
N TYR A 188 4.72 19.75 -11.25
CA TYR A 188 4.84 19.76 -12.70
C TYR A 188 5.73 20.89 -13.26
N ASP A 189 6.09 21.91 -12.47
CA ASP A 189 7.11 22.89 -12.84
C ASP A 189 8.56 22.40 -12.55
N GLY A 190 8.68 21.21 -11.93
CA GLY A 190 9.96 20.59 -11.60
C GLY A 190 10.57 21.06 -10.28
N THR A 191 9.83 21.82 -9.46
CA THR A 191 10.26 22.18 -8.09
C THR A 191 10.31 20.93 -7.21
N TYR A 192 9.28 20.10 -7.25
CA TYR A 192 9.26 18.78 -6.60
C TYR A 192 9.73 17.69 -7.56
N LYS A 193 10.60 16.82 -7.10
CA LYS A 193 11.16 15.74 -7.92
C LYS A 193 11.19 14.42 -7.12
N THR A 194 10.87 13.35 -7.81
CA THR A 194 11.13 12.01 -7.31
C THR A 194 12.63 11.76 -7.27
N LYS A 195 13.14 11.27 -6.15
CA LYS A 195 14.54 10.88 -5.96
C LYS A 195 14.69 9.40 -6.29
N ILE A 196 15.39 9.07 -7.36
CA ILE A 196 15.65 7.68 -7.75
C ILE A 196 16.84 7.17 -6.97
N LEU A 197 16.70 6.01 -6.35
CA LEU A 197 17.74 5.31 -5.60
C LEU A 197 18.08 4.00 -6.29
N THR A 198 19.36 3.85 -6.64
CA THR A 198 19.89 2.65 -7.29
C THR A 198 20.67 1.78 -6.31
N ASN A 199 21.10 0.60 -6.72
CA ASN A 199 21.98 -0.23 -5.89
C ASN A 199 23.32 0.44 -5.62
N GLU A 200 23.83 1.26 -6.54
CA GLU A 200 25.06 2.04 -6.35
C GLU A 200 24.92 3.00 -5.16
N ASP A 201 23.75 3.68 -5.05
CA ASP A 201 23.45 4.57 -3.92
C ASP A 201 23.34 3.83 -2.61
N LEU A 202 22.85 2.59 -2.64
CA LEU A 202 22.56 1.78 -1.46
C LEU A 202 23.73 0.89 -1.04
N ASN A 203 24.64 0.58 -1.97
CA ASN A 203 25.78 -0.33 -1.79
C ASN A 203 25.39 -1.67 -1.15
N LEU A 204 24.30 -2.27 -1.67
CA LEU A 204 23.78 -3.52 -1.14
C LEU A 204 24.36 -4.73 -1.87
N SER A 205 24.67 -5.78 -1.11
CA SER A 205 24.95 -7.09 -1.70
C SER A 205 23.66 -7.72 -2.20
N VAL A 206 23.44 -7.65 -3.52
CA VAL A 206 22.26 -8.26 -4.15
C VAL A 206 22.40 -9.78 -4.11
N THR A 207 21.53 -10.43 -3.34
CA THR A 207 21.47 -11.90 -3.28
C THR A 207 20.47 -12.42 -4.31
N LYS A 208 20.75 -13.61 -4.86
CA LYS A 208 19.79 -14.27 -5.75
C LYS A 208 18.46 -14.54 -5.04
N ARG A 209 17.37 -14.53 -5.81
CA ARG A 209 16.02 -14.91 -5.38
C ARG A 209 16.05 -16.22 -4.58
N LYS A 210 15.40 -16.23 -3.41
CA LYS A 210 15.32 -17.41 -2.55
C LYS A 210 14.11 -18.29 -2.87
N VAL A 211 13.08 -17.71 -3.50
CA VAL A 211 11.85 -18.42 -3.87
C VAL A 211 11.93 -18.80 -5.35
N THR A 212 11.68 -20.06 -5.67
CA THR A 212 11.64 -20.56 -7.03
C THR A 212 10.21 -20.83 -7.46
N GLN A 213 9.80 -20.26 -8.58
CA GLN A 213 8.51 -20.56 -9.18
C GLN A 213 8.57 -21.92 -9.87
N LEU A 214 7.81 -22.91 -9.37
CA LEU A 214 7.80 -24.26 -9.92
C LEU A 214 6.90 -24.41 -11.15
N ARG A 215 5.82 -23.64 -11.21
CA ARG A 215 4.85 -23.67 -12.33
C ARG A 215 4.25 -22.29 -12.58
N LYS A 216 4.04 -22.00 -13.85
CA LYS A 216 3.20 -20.89 -14.31
C LYS A 216 2.08 -21.49 -15.17
N TYR A 217 0.84 -21.15 -14.91
CA TYR A 217 -0.30 -21.53 -15.72
C TYR A 217 -1.29 -20.37 -15.82
N GLU A 218 -1.90 -20.27 -16.98
CA GLU A 218 -2.98 -19.32 -17.18
C GLU A 218 -4.25 -19.85 -16.53
N VAL A 219 -4.90 -19.04 -15.72
CA VAL A 219 -6.25 -19.32 -15.25
C VAL A 219 -7.18 -19.08 -16.44
N LYS A 220 -7.68 -20.16 -17.05
CA LYS A 220 -8.73 -20.01 -18.04
C LYS A 220 -9.92 -19.35 -17.38
N SER A 221 -10.34 -18.20 -17.90
CA SER A 221 -11.57 -17.56 -17.44
C SER A 221 -12.70 -18.59 -17.51
N SER A 222 -13.37 -18.84 -16.40
CA SER A 222 -14.58 -19.64 -16.40
C SER A 222 -15.54 -19.03 -17.43
N LYS A 223 -16.15 -19.88 -18.26
CA LYS A 223 -17.17 -19.46 -19.24
C LYS A 223 -18.06 -18.42 -18.56
N GLN A 224 -18.30 -17.31 -19.27
CA GLN A 224 -19.22 -16.27 -18.80
C GLN A 224 -20.47 -16.93 -18.22
N GLN A 225 -20.58 -16.95 -16.92
CA GLN A 225 -21.79 -17.42 -16.27
C GLN A 225 -22.86 -16.40 -16.60
N LYS A 226 -23.99 -16.88 -17.14
CA LYS A 226 -25.12 -16.00 -17.43
C LYS A 226 -25.52 -15.29 -16.14
N LEU A 227 -25.50 -13.97 -16.17
CA LEU A 227 -26.04 -13.16 -15.09
C LEU A 227 -27.49 -13.52 -14.88
N VAL A 228 -27.87 -13.91 -13.68
CA VAL A 228 -29.24 -14.16 -13.29
C VAL A 228 -29.75 -12.93 -12.55
N MET A 229 -30.59 -12.16 -13.20
CA MET A 229 -31.25 -11.01 -12.56
C MET A 229 -32.39 -11.53 -11.67
N ILE A 230 -32.33 -11.20 -10.40
CA ILE A 230 -33.37 -11.54 -9.44
C ILE A 230 -34.33 -10.37 -9.34
N GLY A 231 -35.57 -10.59 -9.80
CA GLY A 231 -36.66 -9.63 -9.70
C GLY A 231 -37.49 -9.88 -8.46
N GLY A 232 -38.21 -8.87 -7.98
CA GLY A 232 -39.15 -8.99 -6.84
C GLY A 232 -39.76 -7.64 -6.54
N LYS A 233 -40.97 -7.64 -5.96
CA LYS A 233 -41.70 -6.43 -5.60
C LYS A 233 -41.11 -5.74 -4.38
N ASP A 234 -40.49 -6.54 -3.50
CA ASP A 234 -39.88 -6.11 -2.26
C ASP A 234 -38.57 -6.93 -1.97
N GLU A 235 -37.92 -6.61 -0.88
CA GLU A 235 -36.67 -7.25 -0.49
C GLU A 235 -36.87 -8.68 0.02
N GLU A 236 -38.04 -8.97 0.61
CA GLU A 236 -38.38 -10.31 1.11
C GLU A 236 -38.58 -11.29 -0.05
N GLU A 237 -39.28 -10.87 -1.10
CA GLU A 237 -39.46 -11.69 -2.31
C GLU A 237 -38.11 -11.96 -3.03
N LYS A 238 -37.25 -10.94 -3.12
CA LYS A 238 -35.89 -11.11 -3.68
C LYS A 238 -35.04 -12.07 -2.86
N ALA A 239 -35.07 -11.94 -1.54
CA ALA A 239 -34.34 -12.83 -0.63
C ALA A 239 -34.82 -14.29 -0.74
N ALA A 240 -36.14 -14.50 -0.82
CA ALA A 240 -36.72 -15.83 -1.01
C ALA A 240 -36.29 -16.48 -2.34
N GLN A 241 -36.22 -15.72 -3.43
CA GLN A 241 -35.75 -16.20 -4.72
C GLN A 241 -34.26 -16.56 -4.70
N ILE A 242 -33.41 -15.75 -4.05
CA ILE A 242 -31.99 -16.06 -3.85
C ILE A 242 -31.83 -17.38 -3.08
N LEU A 243 -32.55 -17.52 -1.97
CA LEU A 243 -32.52 -18.74 -1.15
C LEU A 243 -32.93 -19.99 -1.93
N GLN A 244 -33.98 -19.87 -2.76
CA GLN A 244 -34.44 -20.96 -3.61
C GLN A 244 -33.39 -21.35 -4.66
N LEU A 245 -32.73 -20.36 -5.31
CA LEU A 245 -31.65 -20.61 -6.26
C LEU A 245 -30.43 -21.28 -5.63
N LEU A 246 -30.04 -20.85 -4.43
CA LEU A 246 -28.91 -21.45 -3.69
C LEU A 246 -29.21 -22.90 -3.33
N LYS A 247 -30.43 -23.21 -2.88
CA LYS A 247 -30.88 -24.60 -2.62
C LYS A 247 -30.89 -25.45 -3.89
N GLN A 248 -31.40 -24.92 -5.01
CA GLN A 248 -31.41 -25.64 -6.28
C GLN A 248 -30.00 -25.97 -6.79
N LYS A 249 -29.03 -25.11 -6.49
CA LYS A 249 -27.62 -25.32 -6.84
C LYS A 249 -26.82 -26.11 -5.80
N SER A 250 -27.46 -26.59 -4.76
CA SER A 250 -26.83 -27.34 -3.65
C SER A 250 -25.64 -26.57 -3.01
N VAL A 251 -25.80 -25.26 -2.89
CA VAL A 251 -24.80 -24.40 -2.22
C VAL A 251 -25.10 -24.34 -0.72
N ILE A 252 -26.39 -24.45 -0.36
CA ILE A 252 -26.91 -24.51 1.03
C ILE A 252 -28.01 -25.56 1.11
#